data_e71ddb5f4038e5e6fd91d5e040269405
#
_entry.id   e71ddb5f4038e5e6fd91d5e040269405
#
_cell.length_a   1.000
_cell.length_b   1.000
_cell.length_c   1.000
_cell.angle_alpha   90.00
_cell.angle_beta   90.00
_cell.angle_gamma   90.00
#
_symmetry.space_group_name_H-M   'P 1'
#
loop_
_entity.id
_entity.type
_entity.pdbx_description
1 polymer ?
#
loop_
_entity_poly.entity_id
_entity_poly.type
_entity_poly.pdbx_seq_one_letter_code
_entity_poly.pdbx_strand_id
1 'polypeptide(L)'
;MTSATWPPAIRKLAHGYMKNPVTVFIGSLDLAAVHSVTQKIVKCWNDKKDEELFNFLSNLDEDEKVIVFVNRKAKASEISAECALKNIVVQCIHGNRAQEDREQALVDLKSGEVKILIATDVASRGIDIGDVTHVYNYDFPKDMEEYVHRVGRTGRAGKTGTSISLWDKSDWKHAEDLIAIMEVRRS
;
A
#
# COMPACT_ATOMS: atom_id res chain seq x y z
N MET A 1 -20.79 5.70 -9.84
CA MET A 1 -19.92 4.84 -9.01
C MET A 1 -18.68 4.51 -9.81
N THR A 2 -17.49 4.66 -9.23
CA THR A 2 -16.21 4.34 -9.88
C THR A 2 -15.42 3.39 -8.99
N SER A 3 -14.70 2.45 -9.56
CA SER A 3 -13.83 1.51 -8.84
C SER A 3 -12.66 1.09 -9.72
N ALA A 4 -11.51 0.87 -9.13
CA ALA A 4 -10.34 0.32 -9.83
C ALA A 4 -10.41 -1.20 -9.99
N THR A 5 -11.25 -1.87 -9.20
CA THR A 5 -11.49 -3.31 -9.24
C THR A 5 -12.99 -3.58 -9.35
N TRP A 6 -13.40 -4.68 -10.02
CA TRP A 6 -14.81 -4.98 -10.28
C TRP A 6 -15.19 -6.42 -9.94
N PRO A 7 -14.91 -6.89 -8.69
CA PRO A 7 -15.25 -8.24 -8.26
C PRO A 7 -16.77 -8.44 -8.19
N PRO A 8 -17.26 -9.71 -8.21
CA PRO A 8 -18.68 -10.03 -8.20
C PRO A 8 -19.48 -9.36 -7.08
N ALA A 9 -18.90 -9.23 -5.89
CA ALA A 9 -19.54 -8.58 -4.74
C ALA A 9 -19.82 -7.08 -4.99
N ILE A 10 -18.84 -6.35 -5.55
CA ILE A 10 -18.97 -4.94 -5.90
C ILE A 10 -19.96 -4.76 -7.05
N ARG A 11 -19.94 -5.65 -8.03
CA ARG A 11 -20.92 -5.67 -9.14
C ARG A 11 -22.35 -5.80 -8.62
N LYS A 12 -22.59 -6.76 -7.70
CA LYS A 12 -23.91 -6.96 -7.08
C LYS A 12 -24.35 -5.72 -6.29
N LEU A 13 -23.44 -5.13 -5.53
CA LEU A 13 -23.71 -3.90 -4.77
C LEU A 13 -24.10 -2.75 -5.72
N ALA A 14 -23.32 -2.52 -6.77
CA ALA A 14 -23.55 -1.48 -7.74
C ALA A 14 -24.94 -1.59 -8.41
N HIS A 15 -25.34 -2.81 -8.80
CA HIS A 15 -26.68 -3.06 -9.36
C HIS A 15 -27.81 -2.74 -8.38
N GLY A 16 -27.58 -2.87 -7.04
CA GLY A 16 -28.57 -2.52 -6.02
C GLY A 16 -28.80 -1.02 -5.87
N TYR A 17 -27.81 -0.19 -6.19
CA TYR A 17 -27.85 1.27 -6.00
C TYR A 17 -28.12 2.07 -7.26
N MET A 18 -27.99 1.48 -8.44
CA MET A 18 -28.11 2.19 -9.71
C MET A 18 -29.29 1.67 -10.53
N LYS A 19 -30.03 2.57 -11.17
CA LYS A 19 -31.10 2.26 -12.13
C LYS A 19 -30.56 2.45 -13.55
N ASN A 20 -30.60 1.39 -14.36
CA ASN A 20 -30.14 1.41 -15.77
C ASN A 20 -28.75 2.07 -15.96
N PRO A 21 -27.70 1.62 -15.25
CA PRO A 21 -26.39 2.26 -15.36
C PRO A 21 -25.76 1.98 -16.74
N VAL A 22 -25.10 2.98 -17.29
CA VAL A 22 -24.14 2.79 -18.38
C VAL A 22 -22.81 2.39 -17.77
N THR A 23 -22.28 1.25 -18.19
CA THR A 23 -20.98 0.77 -17.71
C THR A 23 -19.90 1.19 -18.71
N VAL A 24 -18.91 1.91 -18.23
CA VAL A 24 -17.73 2.34 -19.01
C VAL A 24 -16.51 1.69 -18.41
N PHE A 25 -15.75 0.97 -19.22
CA PHE A 25 -14.47 0.37 -18.83
C PHE A 25 -13.34 1.21 -19.44
N ILE A 26 -12.33 1.53 -18.63
CA ILE A 26 -11.11 2.19 -19.09
C ILE A 26 -9.95 1.27 -18.71
N GLY A 27 -9.29 0.67 -19.69
CA GLY A 27 -8.26 -0.35 -19.50
C GLY A 27 -8.83 -1.77 -19.39
N SER A 28 -8.08 -2.69 -18.76
CA SER A 28 -8.49 -4.07 -18.53
C SER A 28 -9.28 -4.22 -17.23
N LEU A 29 -10.17 -5.23 -17.19
CA LEU A 29 -10.83 -5.69 -15.95
C LEU A 29 -9.93 -6.60 -15.11
N ASP A 30 -8.85 -7.08 -15.69
CA ASP A 30 -7.89 -7.93 -15.00
C ASP A 30 -7.07 -7.09 -14.00
N LEU A 31 -6.76 -7.69 -12.87
CA LEU A 31 -5.83 -7.11 -11.91
C LEU A 31 -4.46 -6.99 -12.59
N ALA A 32 -4.13 -5.79 -13.04
CA ALA A 32 -2.86 -5.52 -13.69
C ALA A 32 -1.91 -4.79 -12.75
N ALA A 33 -0.65 -5.16 -12.82
CA ALA A 33 0.41 -4.43 -12.16
C ALA A 33 0.48 -3.00 -12.72
N VAL A 34 0.71 -2.02 -11.86
CA VAL A 34 0.94 -0.63 -12.29
C VAL A 34 2.29 -0.57 -13.00
N HIS A 35 2.27 -0.35 -14.32
CA HIS A 35 3.48 -0.39 -15.17
C HIS A 35 4.58 0.61 -14.76
N SER A 36 4.21 1.71 -14.11
CA SER A 36 5.14 2.72 -13.59
C SER A 36 5.80 2.34 -12.27
N VAL A 37 5.45 1.17 -11.66
CA VAL A 37 5.98 0.76 -10.37
C VAL A 37 6.91 -0.45 -10.50
N THR A 38 8.14 -0.29 -10.02
CA THR A 38 9.08 -1.41 -9.84
C THR A 38 8.66 -2.21 -8.61
N GLN A 39 8.35 -3.50 -8.79
CA GLN A 39 7.90 -4.36 -7.70
C GLN A 39 9.03 -5.31 -7.29
N LYS A 40 9.37 -5.30 -6.00
CA LYS A 40 10.41 -6.13 -5.39
C LYS A 40 9.77 -7.02 -4.33
N ILE A 41 9.97 -8.34 -4.46
CA ILE A 41 9.56 -9.33 -3.45
C ILE A 41 10.80 -9.77 -2.70
N VAL A 42 10.82 -9.54 -1.40
CA VAL A 42 11.96 -9.86 -0.53
C VAL A 42 11.55 -11.01 0.38
N LYS A 43 12.21 -12.17 0.21
CA LYS A 43 12.01 -13.30 1.12
C LYS A 43 12.55 -12.93 2.50
N CYS A 44 11.67 -12.89 3.47
CA CYS A 44 12.00 -12.46 4.83
C CYS A 44 11.26 -13.32 5.86
N TRP A 45 11.95 -13.81 6.87
CA TRP A 45 11.33 -14.52 7.99
C TRP A 45 10.71 -13.51 8.97
N ASN A 46 9.66 -13.92 9.67
CA ASN A 46 8.92 -13.02 10.57
C ASN A 46 9.79 -12.36 11.66
N ASP A 47 10.79 -13.05 12.16
CA ASP A 47 11.75 -12.57 13.16
C ASP A 47 12.77 -11.55 12.59
N LYS A 48 12.84 -11.41 11.27
CA LYS A 48 13.74 -10.50 10.56
C LYS A 48 13.05 -9.29 9.93
N LYS A 49 11.72 -9.26 9.92
CA LYS A 49 10.96 -8.19 9.26
C LYS A 49 11.25 -6.80 9.84
N ASP A 50 11.40 -6.70 11.16
CA ASP A 50 11.70 -5.42 11.81
C ASP A 50 13.11 -4.94 11.42
N GLU A 51 14.10 -5.81 11.41
CA GLU A 51 15.46 -5.49 10.99
C GLU A 51 15.50 -4.99 9.54
N GLU A 52 14.83 -5.70 8.62
CA GLU A 52 14.72 -5.32 7.21
C GLU A 52 14.02 -3.97 7.02
N LEU A 53 12.92 -3.74 7.75
CA LEU A 53 12.21 -2.47 7.71
C LEU A 53 13.09 -1.31 8.19
N PHE A 54 13.72 -1.45 9.36
CA PHE A 54 14.54 -0.37 9.94
C PHE A 54 15.78 -0.10 9.10
N ASN A 55 16.40 -1.13 8.51
CA ASN A 55 17.49 -0.95 7.56
C ASN A 55 17.03 -0.13 6.34
N PHE A 56 15.85 -0.43 5.78
CA PHE A 56 15.29 0.34 4.68
C PHE A 56 15.00 1.79 5.09
N LEU A 57 14.31 2.02 6.22
CA LEU A 57 13.95 3.36 6.68
C LEU A 57 15.15 4.24 7.02
N SER A 58 16.24 3.64 7.52
CA SER A 58 17.49 4.37 7.85
C SER A 58 18.29 4.79 6.61
N ASN A 59 18.02 4.18 5.46
CA ASN A 59 18.67 4.48 4.19
C ASN A 59 17.75 5.22 3.21
N LEU A 60 16.61 5.74 3.69
CA LEU A 60 15.68 6.50 2.86
C LEU A 60 16.28 7.89 2.55
N ASP A 61 16.30 8.25 1.28
CA ASP A 61 16.82 9.55 0.83
C ASP A 61 15.90 10.72 1.23
N GLU A 62 16.47 11.92 1.23
CA GLU A 62 15.75 13.11 1.72
C GLU A 62 14.51 13.49 0.92
N ASP A 63 14.43 13.15 -0.34
CA ASP A 63 13.31 13.43 -1.24
C ASP A 63 12.33 12.24 -1.36
N GLU A 64 12.61 11.12 -0.71
CA GLU A 64 11.77 9.94 -0.76
C GLU A 64 10.66 9.95 0.30
N LYS A 65 9.47 9.51 -0.10
CA LYS A 65 8.32 9.31 0.79
C LYS A 65 7.84 7.87 0.72
N VAL A 66 7.61 7.25 1.88
CA VAL A 66 7.18 5.85 1.97
C VAL A 66 5.89 5.68 2.75
N ILE A 67 5.02 4.80 2.26
CA ILE A 67 3.91 4.24 3.03
C ILE A 67 4.25 2.80 3.40
N VAL A 68 4.32 2.53 4.70
CA VAL A 68 4.54 1.18 5.26
C VAL A 68 3.20 0.57 5.62
N PHE A 69 2.84 -0.53 4.97
CA PHE A 69 1.60 -1.25 5.22
C PHE A 69 1.79 -2.40 6.21
N VAL A 70 0.96 -2.43 7.23
CA VAL A 70 0.86 -3.52 8.20
C VAL A 70 -0.59 -3.99 8.34
N ASN A 71 -0.78 -5.29 8.60
CA ASN A 71 -2.13 -5.87 8.69
C ASN A 71 -2.81 -5.61 10.04
N ARG A 72 -2.05 -5.35 11.11
CA ARG A 72 -2.57 -5.21 12.47
C ARG A 72 -2.29 -3.83 13.05
N LYS A 73 -3.32 -3.22 13.66
CA LYS A 73 -3.22 -1.92 14.34
C LYS A 73 -2.16 -1.90 15.45
N ALA A 74 -2.06 -2.99 16.21
CA ALA A 74 -1.06 -3.12 17.26
C ALA A 74 0.37 -3.05 16.70
N LYS A 75 0.63 -3.74 15.55
CA LYS A 75 1.95 -3.71 14.91
C LYS A 75 2.26 -2.33 14.34
N ALA A 76 1.25 -1.60 13.82
CA ALA A 76 1.44 -0.21 13.38
C ALA A 76 1.91 0.68 14.54
N SER A 77 1.28 0.57 15.70
CA SER A 77 1.67 1.33 16.89
C SER A 77 3.04 0.92 17.43
N GLU A 78 3.36 -0.38 17.44
CA GLU A 78 4.65 -0.92 17.84
C GLU A 78 5.79 -0.38 16.98
N ILE A 79 5.70 -0.49 15.65
CA ILE A 79 6.72 0.03 14.74
C ILE A 79 6.85 1.55 14.89
N SER A 80 5.74 2.28 15.07
CA SER A 80 5.78 3.73 15.29
C SER A 80 6.53 4.09 16.57
N ALA A 81 6.33 3.33 17.67
CA ALA A 81 7.04 3.55 18.93
C ALA A 81 8.54 3.23 18.78
N GLU A 82 8.90 2.16 18.08
CA GLU A 82 10.30 1.82 17.82
C GLU A 82 11.00 2.85 16.93
N CYS A 83 10.29 3.41 15.92
CA CYS A 83 10.80 4.51 15.12
C CYS A 83 11.15 5.72 16.00
N ALA A 84 10.26 6.07 16.96
CA ALA A 84 10.52 7.16 17.90
C ALA A 84 11.77 6.91 18.76
N LEU A 85 11.97 5.67 19.25
CA LEU A 85 13.18 5.28 20.00
C LEU A 85 14.47 5.38 19.17
N LYS A 86 14.36 5.23 17.85
CA LYS A 86 15.47 5.34 16.89
C LYS A 86 15.62 6.75 16.28
N ASN A 87 14.86 7.74 16.76
CA ASN A 87 14.80 9.10 16.22
C ASN A 87 14.38 9.16 14.73
N ILE A 88 13.60 8.20 14.27
CA ILE A 88 12.99 8.19 12.94
C ILE A 88 11.61 8.84 13.05
N VAL A 89 11.42 9.97 12.36
CA VAL A 89 10.16 10.72 12.39
C VAL A 89 9.14 10.04 11.48
N VAL A 90 8.01 9.62 12.05
CA VAL A 90 6.94 8.92 11.34
C VAL A 90 5.57 9.41 11.77
N GLN A 91 4.59 9.28 10.88
CA GLN A 91 3.16 9.31 11.24
C GLN A 91 2.58 7.90 11.19
N CYS A 92 1.54 7.67 12.01
CA CYS A 92 0.89 6.36 12.10
C CYS A 92 -0.63 6.50 12.02
N ILE A 93 -1.26 5.83 11.07
CA ILE A 93 -2.72 5.83 10.88
C ILE A 93 -3.31 4.42 10.93
N HIS A 94 -4.30 4.26 11.79
CA HIS A 94 -5.11 3.03 11.86
C HIS A 94 -6.48 3.36 12.45
N GLY A 95 -7.43 2.41 12.39
CA GLY A 95 -8.82 2.66 12.74
C GLY A 95 -9.11 3.01 14.20
N ASN A 96 -8.12 2.99 15.11
CA ASN A 96 -8.26 3.45 16.50
C ASN A 96 -7.72 4.87 16.74
N ARG A 97 -7.18 5.53 15.70
CA ARG A 97 -6.78 6.93 15.76
C ARG A 97 -7.99 7.82 15.50
N ALA A 98 -8.04 8.98 16.16
CA ALA A 98 -9.05 9.99 15.88
C ALA A 98 -9.01 10.44 14.41
N GLN A 99 -10.11 10.93 13.88
CA GLN A 99 -10.17 11.34 12.49
C GLN A 99 -9.24 12.53 12.23
N GLU A 100 -9.18 13.47 13.18
CA GLU A 100 -8.31 14.65 13.13
C GLU A 100 -6.84 14.26 13.06
N ASP A 101 -6.38 13.27 13.87
CA ASP A 101 -5.00 12.78 13.86
C ASP A 101 -4.65 12.14 12.48
N ARG A 102 -5.61 11.43 11.88
CA ARG A 102 -5.43 10.80 10.57
C ARG A 102 -5.33 11.85 9.46
N GLU A 103 -6.14 12.88 9.52
CA GLU A 103 -6.11 14.01 8.57
C GLU A 103 -4.79 14.78 8.70
N GLN A 104 -4.36 15.08 9.94
CA GLN A 104 -3.09 15.74 10.19
C GLN A 104 -1.91 14.91 9.67
N ALA A 105 -1.88 13.61 9.92
CA ALA A 105 -0.83 12.72 9.41
C ALA A 105 -0.70 12.77 7.87
N LEU A 106 -1.83 12.92 7.17
CA LEU A 106 -1.83 13.06 5.71
C LEU A 106 -1.35 14.44 5.26
N VAL A 107 -1.66 15.48 6.01
CA VAL A 107 -1.14 16.84 5.76
C VAL A 107 0.37 16.87 5.92
N ASP A 108 0.90 16.30 7.00
CA ASP A 108 2.34 16.24 7.30
C ASP A 108 3.11 15.45 6.21
N LEU A 109 2.52 14.32 5.74
CA LEU A 109 3.13 13.55 4.65
C LEU A 109 3.09 14.33 3.32
N LYS A 110 2.00 15.05 3.03
CA LYS A 110 1.89 15.89 1.81
C LYS A 110 2.89 17.03 1.83
N SER A 111 2.97 17.76 2.94
CA SER A 111 3.90 18.90 3.09
C SER A 111 5.37 18.47 3.06
N GLY A 112 5.66 17.20 3.36
CA GLY A 112 7.02 16.68 3.50
C GLY A 112 7.61 16.91 4.90
N GLU A 113 6.82 17.39 5.86
CA GLU A 113 7.22 17.48 7.26
C GLU A 113 7.52 16.08 7.83
N VAL A 114 6.75 15.08 7.38
CA VAL A 114 7.01 13.67 7.63
C VAL A 114 7.12 12.92 6.30
N LYS A 115 8.07 12.01 6.19
CA LYS A 115 8.33 11.22 4.98
C LYS A 115 7.85 9.79 5.08
N ILE A 116 7.55 9.31 6.29
CA ILE A 116 7.21 7.93 6.58
C ILE A 116 5.81 7.88 7.20
N LEU A 117 4.90 7.16 6.54
CA LEU A 117 3.56 6.87 7.04
C LEU A 117 3.41 5.38 7.29
N ILE A 118 3.14 4.98 8.53
CA ILE A 118 2.79 3.61 8.89
C ILE A 118 1.26 3.49 8.87
N ALA A 119 0.71 2.57 8.09
CA ALA A 119 -0.73 2.50 7.87
C ALA A 119 -1.29 1.09 7.86
N THR A 120 -2.54 0.95 8.28
CA THR A 120 -3.37 -0.21 7.95
C THR A 120 -4.24 0.08 6.72
N ASP A 121 -4.65 -0.94 5.96
CA ASP A 121 -5.41 -0.78 4.70
C ASP A 121 -6.67 0.07 4.85
N VAL A 122 -7.46 -0.18 5.90
CA VAL A 122 -8.71 0.55 6.14
C VAL A 122 -8.45 2.05 6.31
N ALA A 123 -7.35 2.41 6.97
CA ALA A 123 -7.01 3.80 7.23
C ALA A 123 -6.38 4.50 6.02
N SER A 124 -5.77 3.72 5.12
CA SER A 124 -5.07 4.24 3.92
C SER A 124 -5.94 4.29 2.66
N ARG A 125 -7.15 3.70 2.70
CA ARG A 125 -8.08 3.76 1.56
C ARG A 125 -8.45 5.21 1.25
N GLY A 126 -8.40 5.56 -0.04
CA GLY A 126 -8.73 6.92 -0.49
C GLY A 126 -7.62 7.96 -0.29
N ILE A 127 -6.47 7.59 0.28
CA ILE A 127 -5.32 8.48 0.35
C ILE A 127 -4.85 8.81 -1.07
N ASP A 128 -4.89 10.08 -1.39
CA ASP A 128 -4.32 10.63 -2.62
C ASP A 128 -3.13 11.53 -2.29
N ILE A 129 -1.95 10.93 -2.36
CA ILE A 129 -0.67 11.62 -2.20
C ILE A 129 0.13 11.31 -3.46
N GLY A 130 0.29 12.33 -4.29
CA GLY A 130 0.84 12.18 -5.64
C GLY A 130 2.35 12.00 -5.70
N ASP A 131 3.08 12.11 -4.59
CA ASP A 131 4.54 12.09 -4.52
C ASP A 131 5.11 10.98 -3.64
N VAL A 132 4.33 9.96 -3.31
CA VAL A 132 4.82 8.76 -2.65
C VAL A 132 5.76 8.01 -3.61
N THR A 133 7.00 7.84 -3.21
CA THR A 133 8.04 7.15 -4.00
C THR A 133 8.07 5.66 -3.73
N HIS A 134 7.79 5.27 -2.48
CA HIS A 134 7.86 3.88 -2.03
C HIS A 134 6.57 3.40 -1.36
N VAL A 135 6.18 2.19 -1.69
CA VAL A 135 5.23 1.37 -0.92
C VAL A 135 6.00 0.21 -0.30
N TYR A 136 5.94 0.09 1.01
CA TYR A 136 6.59 -1.00 1.73
C TYR A 136 5.54 -1.89 2.40
N ASN A 137 5.32 -3.08 1.88
CA ASN A 137 4.43 -4.08 2.47
C ASN A 137 5.22 -4.88 3.52
N TYR A 138 5.23 -4.41 4.77
CA TYR A 138 5.80 -5.14 5.91
C TYR A 138 5.07 -6.46 6.12
N ASP A 139 3.73 -6.42 6.10
CA ASP A 139 2.90 -7.62 5.96
C ASP A 139 2.38 -7.71 4.53
N PHE A 140 2.51 -8.89 3.92
CA PHE A 140 1.95 -9.14 2.60
C PHE A 140 0.42 -8.96 2.64
N PRO A 141 -0.20 -8.39 1.59
CA PRO A 141 -1.65 -8.20 1.51
C PRO A 141 -2.42 -9.51 1.63
N LYS A 142 -3.66 -9.44 2.11
CA LYS A 142 -4.51 -10.62 2.31
C LYS A 142 -4.99 -11.25 1.01
N ASP A 143 -5.09 -10.44 -0.03
CA ASP A 143 -5.50 -10.82 -1.38
C ASP A 143 -4.82 -9.94 -2.44
N MET A 144 -4.94 -10.33 -3.70
CA MET A 144 -4.29 -9.63 -4.81
C MET A 144 -4.95 -8.29 -5.15
N GLU A 145 -6.23 -8.12 -4.85
CA GLU A 145 -6.91 -6.83 -5.00
C GLU A 145 -6.28 -5.78 -4.07
N GLU A 146 -6.08 -6.15 -2.80
CA GLU A 146 -5.39 -5.31 -1.82
C GLU A 146 -3.94 -5.04 -2.23
N TYR A 147 -3.23 -6.03 -2.77
CA TYR A 147 -1.89 -5.87 -3.31
C TYR A 147 -1.81 -4.79 -4.38
N VAL A 148 -2.66 -4.87 -5.39
CA VAL A 148 -2.71 -3.87 -6.47
C VAL A 148 -3.08 -2.48 -5.94
N HIS A 149 -4.02 -2.40 -4.99
CA HIS A 149 -4.40 -1.15 -4.36
C HIS A 149 -3.26 -0.50 -3.55
N ARG A 150 -2.45 -1.31 -2.84
CA ARG A 150 -1.27 -0.81 -2.12
C ARG A 150 -0.18 -0.37 -3.09
N VAL A 151 0.17 -1.19 -4.06
CA VAL A 151 1.15 -0.86 -5.11
C VAL A 151 0.78 0.43 -5.83
N GLY A 152 -0.50 0.61 -6.15
CA GLY A 152 -1.02 1.83 -6.78
C GLY A 152 -1.04 3.07 -5.87
N ARG A 153 -0.46 3.05 -4.66
CA ARG A 153 -0.23 4.26 -3.88
C ARG A 153 1.02 5.02 -4.33
N THR A 154 1.90 4.38 -5.07
CA THR A 154 3.05 5.02 -5.75
C THR A 154 2.91 4.95 -7.27
N GLY A 155 3.80 5.56 -8.01
CA GLY A 155 3.80 5.55 -9.47
C GLY A 155 2.66 6.33 -10.12
N ARG A 156 2.12 7.34 -9.44
CA ARG A 156 0.98 8.15 -9.88
C ARG A 156 1.40 9.36 -10.71
N ALA A 157 0.44 9.90 -11.46
CA ALA A 157 0.60 11.14 -12.23
C ALA A 157 1.82 11.11 -13.18
N GLY A 158 2.10 9.97 -13.82
CA GLY A 158 3.22 9.82 -14.76
C GLY A 158 4.59 9.65 -14.10
N LYS A 159 4.65 9.59 -12.76
CA LYS A 159 5.89 9.31 -12.02
C LYS A 159 6.14 7.80 -11.93
N THR A 160 7.38 7.43 -11.70
CA THR A 160 7.78 6.07 -11.34
C THR A 160 7.69 5.86 -9.82
N GLY A 161 7.63 4.60 -9.39
CA GLY A 161 7.63 4.25 -7.99
C GLY A 161 8.25 2.89 -7.73
N THR A 162 8.46 2.57 -6.45
CA THR A 162 8.96 1.27 -6.03
C THR A 162 8.00 0.67 -4.99
N SER A 163 7.63 -0.60 -5.17
CA SER A 163 6.91 -1.38 -4.17
C SER A 163 7.81 -2.51 -3.67
N ILE A 164 8.04 -2.57 -2.37
CA ILE A 164 8.81 -3.61 -1.70
C ILE A 164 7.85 -4.42 -0.85
N SER A 165 7.84 -5.74 -1.01
CA SER A 165 6.96 -6.61 -0.24
C SER A 165 7.79 -7.69 0.45
N LEU A 166 7.71 -7.74 1.78
CA LEU A 166 8.27 -8.84 2.56
C LEU A 166 7.38 -10.07 2.37
N TRP A 167 8.02 -11.19 2.08
CA TRP A 167 7.37 -12.45 1.76
C TRP A 167 7.87 -13.57 2.66
N ASP A 168 6.95 -14.23 3.35
CA ASP A 168 7.25 -15.38 4.17
C ASP A 168 6.50 -16.65 3.70
N LYS A 169 6.66 -17.75 4.45
CA LYS A 169 6.00 -19.02 4.11
C LYS A 169 4.47 -18.96 4.12
N SER A 170 3.88 -18.09 4.92
CA SER A 170 2.41 -17.96 5.04
C SER A 170 1.79 -17.35 3.78
N ASP A 171 2.59 -16.67 2.97
CA ASP A 171 2.15 -15.94 1.78
C ASP A 171 2.15 -16.81 0.51
N TRP A 172 2.68 -18.05 0.58
CA TRP A 172 2.84 -18.95 -0.57
C TRP A 172 1.53 -19.26 -1.30
N LYS A 173 0.41 -19.21 -0.61
CA LYS A 173 -0.91 -19.36 -1.23
C LYS A 173 -1.23 -18.31 -2.30
N HIS A 174 -0.51 -17.21 -2.33
CA HIS A 174 -0.67 -16.10 -3.27
C HIS A 174 0.36 -16.13 -4.41
N ALA A 175 1.26 -17.13 -4.45
CA ALA A 175 2.40 -17.14 -5.38
C ALA A 175 1.95 -17.15 -6.85
N GLU A 176 1.01 -18.02 -7.20
CA GLU A 176 0.51 -18.16 -8.58
C GLU A 176 -0.16 -16.86 -9.05
N ASP A 177 -1.05 -16.29 -8.24
CA ASP A 177 -1.74 -15.05 -8.57
C ASP A 177 -0.77 -13.86 -8.68
N LEU A 178 0.24 -13.80 -7.80
CA LEU A 178 1.26 -12.76 -7.84
C LEU A 178 2.10 -12.84 -9.12
N ILE A 179 2.53 -14.06 -9.49
CA ILE A 179 3.27 -14.30 -10.74
C ILE A 179 2.44 -13.84 -11.93
N ALA A 180 1.17 -14.24 -11.99
CA ALA A 180 0.27 -13.84 -13.07
C ALA A 180 0.17 -12.31 -13.20
N ILE A 181 0.00 -11.58 -12.08
CA ILE A 181 -0.05 -10.12 -12.07
C ILE A 181 1.27 -9.49 -12.54
N MET A 182 2.40 -10.08 -12.16
CA MET A 182 3.72 -9.56 -12.53
C MET A 182 4.12 -9.88 -13.97
N GLU A 183 3.62 -10.98 -14.56
CA GLU A 183 3.92 -11.41 -15.92
C GLU A 183 3.15 -10.64 -16.99
N VAL A 184 1.96 -10.12 -16.70
CA VAL A 184 1.21 -9.20 -17.61
C VAL A 184 2.06 -7.99 -18.04
N ARG A 185 3.18 -7.76 -17.40
CA ARG A 185 4.19 -6.74 -17.74
C ARG A 185 4.99 -7.01 -19.04
N ARG A 186 4.97 -8.22 -19.59
CA ARG A 186 5.91 -8.66 -20.66
C ARG A 186 5.32 -8.70 -22.07
N SER A 187 4.07 -8.33 -22.21
CA SER A 187 3.39 -8.22 -23.53
C SER A 187 3.07 -6.71 -23.88
#